data_0761a5ef08b57a1879130485a84a6e3d
#
_entry.id   0761a5ef08b57a1879130485a84a6e3d
#
_cell.length_a   1.000
_cell.length_b   1.000
_cell.length_c   1.000
_cell.angle_alpha   90.00
_cell.angle_beta   90.00
_cell.angle_gamma   90.00
#
_symmetry.space_group_name_H-M   'P 1'
#
loop_
_entity.id
_entity.type
_entity.pdbx_description
1 polymer ?
#
loop_
_entity_poly.entity_id
_entity_poly.type
_entity_poly.pdbx_seq_one_letter_code
_entity_poly.pdbx_strand_id
1 'polypeptide(L)'
;MEYSKEFMVRLKEEITSDEGVKLEVYLDHLGYPTVGVGHLIKDTDIEHGQGEGYKITQTRCDELFYQDINICLSECEKQMNEWEHFPEEVKLILANMAFNLGITRLMKFKMMFAALNSGDYKEASIQGLDSRWAKQVYNRA
;
A
#
# COMPACT_ATOMS: atom_id res chain seq x y z
N MET A 1 11.49 0.97 -12.61
CA MET A 1 10.74 -0.25 -12.92
C MET A 1 9.33 0.13 -13.35
N GLU A 2 8.82 -0.53 -14.37
CA GLU A 2 7.48 -0.29 -14.86
C GLU A 2 6.54 -1.43 -14.44
N TYR A 3 5.29 -1.07 -14.18
CA TYR A 3 4.26 -2.02 -13.79
C TYR A 3 3.18 -2.05 -14.86
N SER A 4 2.58 -3.21 -15.09
CA SER A 4 1.50 -3.33 -16.04
C SER A 4 0.27 -2.55 -15.57
N LYS A 5 -0.58 -2.17 -16.51
CA LYS A 5 -1.84 -1.50 -16.20
C LYS A 5 -2.72 -2.38 -15.31
N GLU A 6 -2.75 -3.67 -15.59
CA GLU A 6 -3.52 -4.65 -14.81
C GLU A 6 -3.03 -4.72 -13.37
N PHE A 7 -1.72 -4.71 -13.16
CA PHE A 7 -1.14 -4.68 -11.81
C PHE A 7 -1.59 -3.45 -11.04
N MET A 8 -1.49 -2.28 -11.67
CA MET A 8 -1.86 -1.01 -11.02
C MET A 8 -3.35 -0.96 -10.71
N VAL A 9 -4.19 -1.46 -11.60
CA VAL A 9 -5.66 -1.52 -11.38
C VAL A 9 -5.98 -2.44 -10.20
N ARG A 10 -5.39 -3.62 -10.17
CA ARG A 10 -5.61 -4.58 -9.07
C ARG A 10 -5.15 -4.00 -7.74
N LEU A 11 -3.98 -3.37 -7.72
CA LEU A 11 -3.43 -2.78 -6.51
C LEU A 11 -4.35 -1.67 -5.98
N LYS A 12 -4.84 -0.81 -6.86
CA LYS A 12 -5.78 0.26 -6.49
C LYS A 12 -7.07 -0.31 -5.93
N GLU A 13 -7.64 -1.32 -6.58
CA GLU A 13 -8.89 -1.95 -6.13
C GLU A 13 -8.73 -2.56 -4.74
N GLU A 14 -7.63 -3.26 -4.50
CA GLU A 14 -7.39 -3.93 -3.22
C GLU A 14 -7.13 -2.93 -2.09
N ILE A 15 -6.30 -1.94 -2.32
CA ILE A 15 -6.02 -0.92 -1.31
C ILE A 15 -7.28 -0.11 -1.03
N THR A 16 -8.02 0.26 -2.04
CA THR A 16 -9.28 0.99 -1.90
C THR A 16 -10.30 0.19 -1.10
N SER A 17 -10.40 -1.12 -1.36
CA SER A 17 -11.28 -2.01 -0.60
C SER A 17 -10.89 -2.09 0.86
N ASP A 18 -9.59 -2.12 1.15
CA ASP A 18 -9.07 -2.22 2.52
C ASP A 18 -9.17 -0.90 3.29
N GLU A 19 -8.76 0.20 2.65
CA GLU A 19 -8.69 1.52 3.30
C GLU A 19 -10.02 2.28 3.27
N GLY A 20 -10.87 2.00 2.28
CA GLY A 20 -12.04 2.80 1.99
C GLY A 20 -11.69 4.09 1.27
N VAL A 21 -12.71 4.79 0.80
CA VAL A 21 -12.57 6.06 0.07
C VAL A 21 -13.43 7.12 0.76
N LYS A 22 -12.82 8.26 1.08
CA LYS A 22 -13.57 9.41 1.60
C LYS A 22 -13.21 10.65 0.79
N LEU A 23 -14.21 11.25 0.17
CA LEU A 23 -14.04 12.46 -0.64
C LEU A 23 -14.17 13.74 0.18
N GLU A 24 -14.09 13.62 1.50
CA GLU A 24 -14.08 14.75 2.43
C GLU A 24 -12.95 14.55 3.42
N VAL A 25 -12.33 15.66 3.82
CA VAL A 25 -11.29 15.63 4.86
C VAL A 25 -11.91 15.13 6.17
N TYR A 26 -11.24 14.18 6.80
CA TYR A 26 -11.62 13.65 8.10
C TYR A 26 -10.36 13.52 8.97
N LEU A 27 -10.56 13.37 10.27
CA LEU A 27 -9.46 13.09 11.19
C LEU A 27 -9.34 11.57 11.36
N ASP A 28 -8.13 11.04 11.24
CA ASP A 28 -7.90 9.62 11.49
C ASP A 28 -7.96 9.32 13.00
N HIS A 29 -7.73 8.06 13.39
CA HIS A 29 -7.82 7.64 14.80
C HIS A 29 -6.79 8.34 15.69
N LEU A 30 -5.74 8.93 15.12
CA LEU A 30 -4.73 9.72 15.85
C LEU A 30 -5.00 11.21 15.78
N GLY A 31 -6.08 11.65 15.11
CA GLY A 31 -6.43 13.05 14.97
C GLY A 31 -5.76 13.78 13.82
N TYR A 32 -5.13 13.07 12.87
CA TYR A 32 -4.47 13.70 11.73
C TYR A 32 -5.43 13.89 10.55
N PRO A 33 -5.39 15.06 9.88
CA PRO A 33 -6.21 15.30 8.69
C PRO A 33 -5.86 14.31 7.57
N THR A 34 -6.90 13.66 7.04
CA THR A 34 -6.79 12.57 6.08
C THR A 34 -7.89 12.72 5.03
N VAL A 35 -7.65 12.26 3.81
CA VAL A 35 -8.63 12.34 2.73
C VAL A 35 -8.37 11.26 1.67
N GLY A 36 -9.38 10.93 0.89
CA GLY A 36 -9.25 9.98 -0.22
C GLY A 36 -9.06 8.55 0.27
N VAL A 37 -8.05 7.89 -0.22
CA VAL A 37 -7.71 6.51 0.15
C VAL A 37 -6.63 6.54 1.23
N GLY A 38 -7.01 7.00 2.42
CA GLY A 38 -6.10 7.04 3.56
C GLY A 38 -4.92 8.01 3.41
N HIS A 39 -5.04 9.03 2.58
CA HIS A 39 -3.95 9.99 2.35
C HIS A 39 -3.83 10.96 3.52
N LEU A 40 -2.71 10.93 4.24
CA LEU A 40 -2.38 11.93 5.26
C LEU A 40 -2.03 13.25 4.55
N ILE A 41 -2.77 14.30 4.87
CA ILE A 41 -2.59 15.60 4.24
C ILE A 41 -1.26 16.21 4.69
N LYS A 42 -0.44 16.59 3.71
CA LYS A 42 0.85 17.23 3.93
C LYS A 42 0.71 18.74 3.78
N ASP A 43 1.67 19.47 4.34
CA ASP A 43 1.70 20.93 4.23
C ASP A 43 1.88 21.43 2.79
N THR A 44 2.33 20.57 1.89
CA THR A 44 2.45 20.85 0.45
C THR A 44 1.20 20.55 -0.34
N ASP A 45 0.21 19.90 0.26
CA ASP A 45 -1.06 19.57 -0.41
C ASP A 45 -2.00 20.78 -0.42
N ILE A 46 -2.79 20.90 -1.49
CA ILE A 46 -3.77 21.99 -1.59
C ILE A 46 -4.86 21.86 -0.51
N GLU A 47 -5.08 20.67 0.02
CA GLU A 47 -6.05 20.40 1.07
C GLU A 47 -5.57 20.84 2.47
N HIS A 48 -4.31 21.19 2.60
CA HIS A 48 -3.73 21.58 3.89
C HIS A 48 -4.43 22.82 4.45
N GLY A 49 -4.85 22.72 5.69
CA GLY A 49 -5.49 23.85 6.40
C GLY A 49 -6.94 24.09 6.03
N GLN A 50 -7.55 23.30 5.15
CA GLN A 50 -8.94 23.48 4.74
C GLN A 50 -9.95 23.03 5.79
N GLY A 51 -9.53 22.18 6.72
CA GLY A 51 -10.40 21.73 7.79
C GLY A 51 -11.25 20.52 7.44
N GLU A 52 -11.78 19.91 8.49
CA GLU A 52 -12.62 18.72 8.38
C GLU A 52 -13.89 19.02 7.56
N GLY A 53 -14.25 18.09 6.68
CA GLY A 53 -15.41 18.25 5.81
C GLY A 53 -15.12 18.89 4.45
N TYR A 54 -13.89 19.40 4.24
CA TYR A 54 -13.51 19.94 2.93
C TYR A 54 -13.61 18.83 1.87
N LYS A 55 -14.32 19.12 0.78
CA LYS A 55 -14.60 18.11 -0.27
C LYS A 55 -13.59 18.14 -1.37
N ILE A 56 -13.22 16.95 -1.86
CA ILE A 56 -12.37 16.78 -3.06
C ILE A 56 -13.16 16.02 -4.13
N THR A 57 -12.69 16.12 -5.37
CA THR A 57 -13.25 15.36 -6.49
C THR A 57 -12.68 13.94 -6.51
N GLN A 58 -13.33 13.03 -7.22
CA GLN A 58 -12.79 11.70 -7.48
C GLN A 58 -11.46 11.78 -8.22
N THR A 59 -11.34 12.71 -9.18
CA THR A 59 -10.10 12.93 -9.92
C THR A 59 -8.94 13.29 -8.96
N ARG A 60 -9.20 14.19 -8.00
CA ARG A 60 -8.19 14.56 -7.01
C ARG A 60 -7.85 13.38 -6.11
N CYS A 61 -8.83 12.60 -5.71
CA CYS A 61 -8.62 11.38 -4.93
C CYS A 61 -7.68 10.42 -5.66
N ASP A 62 -7.91 10.22 -6.95
CA ASP A 62 -7.07 9.34 -7.78
C ASP A 62 -5.65 9.89 -7.90
N GLU A 63 -5.48 11.20 -8.08
CA GLU A 63 -4.15 11.83 -8.12
C GLU A 63 -3.37 11.56 -6.83
N LEU A 64 -4.00 11.76 -5.69
CA LEU A 64 -3.38 11.53 -4.39
C LEU A 64 -3.02 10.05 -4.21
N PHE A 65 -3.90 9.15 -4.62
CA PHE A 65 -3.64 7.72 -4.55
C PHE A 65 -2.40 7.35 -5.38
N TYR A 66 -2.33 7.82 -6.63
CA TYR A 66 -1.20 7.48 -7.50
C TYR A 66 0.11 8.10 -7.03
N GLN A 67 0.08 9.28 -6.45
CA GLN A 67 1.27 9.84 -5.79
C GLN A 67 1.75 8.93 -4.66
N ASP A 68 0.84 8.54 -3.79
CA ASP A 68 1.17 7.72 -2.62
C ASP A 68 1.66 6.33 -3.01
N ILE A 69 0.99 5.68 -3.97
CA ILE A 69 1.38 4.33 -4.38
C ILE A 69 2.71 4.33 -5.14
N ASN A 70 3.00 5.36 -5.92
CA ASN A 70 4.27 5.47 -6.61
C ASN A 70 5.44 5.63 -5.63
N ILE A 71 5.25 6.42 -4.57
CA ILE A 71 6.23 6.53 -3.49
C ILE A 71 6.42 5.18 -2.82
N CYS A 72 5.33 4.51 -2.52
CA CYS A 72 5.33 3.19 -1.86
C CYS A 72 6.08 2.15 -2.68
N LEU A 73 5.79 2.06 -3.99
CA LEU A 73 6.45 1.12 -4.88
C LEU A 73 7.94 1.43 -5.01
N SER A 74 8.30 2.71 -5.09
CA SER A 74 9.70 3.14 -5.13
C SER A 74 10.45 2.72 -3.86
N GLU A 75 9.81 2.82 -2.71
CA GLU A 75 10.39 2.36 -1.43
C GLU A 75 10.58 0.85 -1.42
N CYS A 76 9.61 0.09 -1.94
CA CYS A 76 9.73 -1.37 -2.06
C CYS A 76 10.93 -1.76 -2.94
N GLU A 77 11.08 -1.08 -4.08
CA GLU A 77 12.19 -1.33 -5.00
C GLU A 77 13.55 -1.07 -4.35
N LYS A 78 13.63 -0.02 -3.53
CA LYS A 78 14.88 0.36 -2.86
C LYS A 78 15.23 -0.55 -1.68
N GLN A 79 14.22 -0.95 -0.92
CA GLN A 79 14.43 -1.68 0.33
C GLN A 79 14.48 -3.20 0.14
N MET A 80 13.92 -3.72 -0.94
CA MET A 80 13.82 -5.15 -1.18
C MET A 80 14.68 -5.54 -2.38
N ASN A 81 15.86 -6.10 -2.13
CA ASN A 81 16.83 -6.44 -3.17
C ASN A 81 16.28 -7.39 -4.23
N GLU A 82 15.38 -8.30 -3.84
CA GLU A 82 14.80 -9.30 -4.73
C GLU A 82 13.45 -8.86 -5.32
N TRP A 83 13.09 -7.60 -5.17
CA TRP A 83 11.78 -7.09 -5.60
C TRP A 83 11.44 -7.46 -7.04
N GLU A 84 12.36 -7.22 -7.97
CA GLU A 84 12.13 -7.51 -9.40
C GLU A 84 11.83 -8.98 -9.67
N HIS A 85 12.41 -9.87 -8.86
CA HIS A 85 12.31 -11.31 -9.06
C HIS A 85 11.10 -11.94 -8.37
N PHE A 86 10.41 -11.20 -7.51
CA PHE A 86 9.20 -11.71 -6.89
C PHE A 86 8.08 -11.88 -7.90
N PRO A 87 7.27 -12.95 -7.76
CA PRO A 87 6.05 -13.07 -8.56
C PRO A 87 5.15 -11.86 -8.38
N GLU A 88 4.34 -11.55 -9.38
CA GLU A 88 3.44 -10.41 -9.35
C GLU A 88 2.50 -10.43 -8.14
N GLU A 89 1.98 -11.61 -7.78
CA GLU A 89 1.10 -11.75 -6.61
C GLU A 89 1.81 -11.36 -5.31
N VAL A 90 3.08 -11.72 -5.17
CA VAL A 90 3.88 -11.35 -4.01
C VAL A 90 4.12 -9.86 -3.97
N LYS A 91 4.47 -9.26 -5.12
CA LYS A 91 4.63 -7.79 -5.22
C LYS A 91 3.36 -7.06 -4.84
N LEU A 92 2.22 -7.55 -5.29
CA LEU A 92 0.91 -6.95 -5.01
C LEU A 92 0.64 -6.93 -3.50
N ILE A 93 0.89 -8.04 -2.83
CA ILE A 93 0.68 -8.17 -1.39
C ILE A 93 1.64 -7.30 -0.60
N LEU A 94 2.92 -7.33 -0.97
CA LEU A 94 3.94 -6.52 -0.29
C LEU A 94 3.67 -5.02 -0.46
N ALA A 95 3.26 -4.59 -1.65
CA ALA A 95 2.89 -3.20 -1.90
C ALA A 95 1.69 -2.79 -1.06
N ASN A 96 0.69 -3.66 -0.95
CA ASN A 96 -0.48 -3.43 -0.10
C ASN A 96 -0.06 -3.31 1.38
N MET A 97 0.79 -4.22 1.86
CA MET A 97 1.30 -4.16 3.23
C MET A 97 2.11 -2.89 3.47
N ALA A 98 2.97 -2.51 2.53
CA ALA A 98 3.77 -1.30 2.63
C ALA A 98 2.90 -0.05 2.68
N PHE A 99 1.84 -0.02 1.90
CA PHE A 99 0.88 1.11 1.90
C PHE A 99 0.19 1.24 3.26
N ASN A 100 -0.21 0.11 3.85
CA ASN A 100 -0.92 0.09 5.13
C ASN A 100 -0.01 0.31 6.34
N LEU A 101 1.15 -0.35 6.36
CA LEU A 101 2.04 -0.37 7.53
C LEU A 101 3.15 0.66 7.47
N GLY A 102 3.49 1.11 6.27
CA GLY A 102 4.72 1.84 6.00
C GLY A 102 5.89 0.89 5.80
N ILE A 103 6.84 1.31 4.96
CA ILE A 103 7.97 0.46 4.58
C ILE A 103 8.85 0.08 5.78
N THR A 104 9.04 0.99 6.72
CA THR A 104 9.89 0.73 7.89
C THR A 104 9.36 -0.42 8.73
N ARG A 105 8.05 -0.42 9.00
CA ARG A 105 7.42 -1.51 9.76
C ARG A 105 7.42 -2.81 8.99
N LEU A 106 7.13 -2.75 7.69
CA LEU A 106 7.14 -3.93 6.84
C LEU A 106 8.52 -4.59 6.84
N MET A 107 9.59 -3.82 6.74
CA MET A 107 10.94 -4.37 6.69
C MET A 107 11.40 -5.03 8.00
N LYS A 108 10.65 -4.86 9.08
CA LYS A 108 10.92 -5.56 10.35
C LYS A 108 10.53 -7.03 10.33
N PHE A 109 9.77 -7.47 9.33
CA PHE A 109 9.38 -8.89 9.18
C PHE A 109 10.53 -9.71 8.58
N LYS A 110 11.63 -9.80 9.31
CA LYS A 110 12.89 -10.38 8.80
C LYS A 110 12.77 -11.84 8.39
N MET A 111 12.04 -12.66 9.17
CA MET A 111 11.86 -14.08 8.85
C MET A 111 11.01 -14.27 7.60
N MET A 112 10.01 -13.41 7.42
CA MET A 112 9.18 -13.41 6.21
C MET A 112 10.05 -13.10 4.98
N PHE A 113 10.91 -12.07 5.05
CA PHE A 113 11.77 -11.71 3.93
C PHE A 113 12.84 -12.74 3.65
N ALA A 114 13.38 -13.39 4.67
CA ALA A 114 14.31 -14.50 4.48
C ALA A 114 13.65 -15.62 3.67
N ALA A 115 12.41 -15.97 4.00
CA ALA A 115 11.66 -16.97 3.27
C ALA A 115 11.33 -16.53 1.84
N LEU A 116 10.93 -15.27 1.67
CA LEU A 116 10.64 -14.71 0.34
C LEU A 116 11.88 -14.72 -0.55
N ASN A 117 13.02 -14.32 -0.01
CA ASN A 117 14.27 -14.25 -0.77
C ASN A 117 14.78 -15.63 -1.18
N SER A 118 14.42 -16.68 -0.44
CA SER A 118 14.74 -18.06 -0.80
C SER A 118 13.69 -18.70 -1.71
N GLY A 119 12.60 -17.99 -2.01
CA GLY A 119 11.51 -18.52 -2.83
C GLY A 119 10.52 -19.39 -2.06
N ASP A 120 10.63 -19.45 -0.75
CA ASP A 120 9.71 -20.23 0.10
C ASP A 120 8.51 -19.39 0.53
N TYR A 121 7.53 -19.29 -0.36
CA TYR A 121 6.36 -18.44 -0.12
C TYR A 121 5.43 -19.01 0.95
N LYS A 122 5.44 -20.33 1.13
CA LYS A 122 4.67 -20.96 2.20
C LYS A 122 5.22 -20.56 3.57
N GLU A 123 6.55 -20.63 3.74
CA GLU A 123 7.18 -20.22 4.98
C GLU A 123 7.04 -18.70 5.21
N ALA A 124 7.13 -17.90 4.15
CA ALA A 124 6.89 -16.46 4.24
C ALA A 124 5.50 -16.16 4.77
N SER A 125 4.49 -16.93 4.35
CA SER A 125 3.12 -16.83 4.82
C SER A 125 3.03 -17.14 6.33
N ILE A 126 3.75 -18.13 6.80
CA ILE A 126 3.78 -18.47 8.23
C ILE A 126 4.45 -17.36 9.05
N GLN A 127 5.52 -16.78 8.54
CA GLN A 127 6.36 -15.83 9.29
C GLN A 127 5.86 -14.39 9.31
N GLY A 128 4.96 -14.02 8.43
CA GLY A 128 4.52 -12.62 8.40
C GLY A 128 3.29 -12.37 7.56
N LEU A 129 3.06 -13.21 6.56
CA LEU A 129 1.86 -13.15 5.76
C LEU A 129 0.71 -13.94 6.38
N ASP A 130 0.81 -14.31 7.66
CA ASP A 130 -0.23 -15.01 8.40
C ASP A 130 -1.29 -14.00 8.89
N SER A 131 -1.94 -13.37 7.93
CA SER A 131 -2.93 -12.32 8.15
C SER A 131 -3.91 -12.37 6.97
N ARG A 132 -4.81 -11.39 6.88
CA ARG A 132 -5.70 -11.27 5.72
C ARG A 132 -4.94 -11.23 4.38
N TRP A 133 -3.70 -10.72 4.37
CA TRP A 133 -2.89 -10.69 3.16
C TRP A 133 -2.44 -12.08 2.74
N ALA A 134 -2.12 -12.95 3.68
CA ALA A 134 -1.80 -14.35 3.40
C ALA A 134 -2.96 -15.04 2.68
N LYS A 135 -4.19 -14.78 3.10
CA LYS A 135 -5.37 -15.32 2.44
C LYS A 135 -5.46 -14.87 0.98
N GLN A 136 -5.06 -13.64 0.70
CA GLN A 136 -5.03 -13.14 -0.68
C GLN A 136 -4.05 -13.93 -1.53
N VAL A 137 -2.86 -14.27 -1.01
CA VAL A 137 -1.88 -15.12 -1.73
C VAL A 137 -2.49 -16.46 -2.08
N TYR A 138 -3.06 -17.16 -1.10
CA TYR A 138 -3.62 -18.49 -1.31
C TYR A 138 -4.81 -18.48 -2.26
N ASN A 139 -5.65 -17.47 -2.17
CA ASN A 139 -6.85 -17.38 -3.00
C ASN A 139 -6.53 -17.04 -4.46
N ARG A 140 -5.35 -16.51 -4.74
CA ARG A 140 -4.94 -16.11 -6.10
C ARG A 140 -3.94 -17.06 -6.74
N ALA A 141 -3.29 -17.85 -5.94
CA ALA A 141 -2.38 -18.87 -6.43
C ALA A 141 -3.16 -20.03 -7.02
#